data_44e55e792bb2e4f6a24d13e67e6a851f
#
_entry.id   44e55e792bb2e4f6a24d13e67e6a851f
#
_cell.length_a   1.000
_cell.length_b   1.000
_cell.length_c   1.000
_cell.angle_alpha   90.00
_cell.angle_beta   90.00
_cell.angle_gamma   90.00
#
_symmetry.space_group_name_H-M   'P 1'
#
loop_
_entity.id
_entity.type
_entity.pdbx_description
1 polymer ?
#
loop_
_entity_poly.entity_id
_entity_poly.type
_entity_poly.pdbx_seq_one_letter_code
_entity_poly.pdbx_strand_id
1 'polypeptide(L)'
;MREVLIDVTRLIHRFTNKRLATGVDRVSLAYIQHYGGDARAVYRHNNGKFVFRRTESKVLFDWVLSLGQHGSPQPTIYKGLVMGCLLQNVAGRFLFNTGHTGLESDGYVAMLASQKVRPIFMVHDLIPLTHPQFCRVGEEEKHFRRLRNCVQSAAGVVCNSQATLNGLTSLCAEHHWQMPPASVALLATELPPLTSSAPLLALPYFVFVSTIEPRKNHLMLLRIWEKLVLQLGALAPRLVMIGQRGWHYEEVIALLEGSPLLKGVVFEVSGCTDAEMVNYLQHSRALLFPSFTEGYGMPVAEALTLGVPVIASNLPVFREFAGEIPEYIDVLDEDAWTAMIRDYTGDTSPSRQAQMVRLQQFKRPTWQQHFAEVDKLLDALDRRPQLSFT
;
A
#
# COMPACT_ATOMS: atom_id res chain seq x y z
N MET A 1 22.56 -12.77 11.68
CA MET A 1 21.31 -12.64 10.86
C MET A 1 21.43 -13.48 9.59
N ARG A 2 20.31 -13.94 9.05
CA ARG A 2 20.24 -14.77 7.82
C ARG A 2 20.54 -13.92 6.60
N GLU A 3 21.44 -14.34 5.70
CA GLU A 3 21.68 -13.62 4.44
C GLU A 3 20.48 -13.83 3.48
N VAL A 4 19.82 -12.76 3.11
CA VAL A 4 18.68 -12.76 2.21
C VAL A 4 18.95 -11.94 0.95
N LEU A 5 18.15 -12.16 -0.09
CA LEU A 5 18.15 -11.37 -1.31
C LEU A 5 16.92 -10.48 -1.33
N ILE A 6 17.05 -9.23 -1.79
CA ILE A 6 15.91 -8.29 -1.93
C ILE A 6 15.86 -7.76 -3.36
N ASP A 7 14.72 -7.99 -4.04
CA ASP A 7 14.48 -7.44 -5.38
C ASP A 7 14.15 -5.93 -5.27
N VAL A 8 15.08 -5.11 -5.74
CA VAL A 8 14.96 -3.64 -5.74
C VAL A 8 14.56 -3.07 -7.11
N THR A 9 14.27 -3.91 -8.08
CA THR A 9 13.99 -3.53 -9.47
C THR A 9 12.90 -2.45 -9.56
N ARG A 10 11.78 -2.65 -8.86
CA ARG A 10 10.67 -1.70 -8.83
C ARG A 10 11.09 -0.35 -8.27
N LEU A 11 11.77 -0.32 -7.14
CA LEU A 11 12.20 0.91 -6.47
C LEU A 11 13.18 1.70 -7.34
N ILE A 12 14.17 1.02 -7.94
CA ILE A 12 15.13 1.65 -8.84
C ILE A 12 14.41 2.29 -10.03
N HIS A 13 13.52 1.54 -10.72
CA HIS A 13 12.76 2.10 -11.84
C HIS A 13 11.90 3.28 -11.43
N ARG A 14 11.28 3.22 -10.26
CA ARG A 14 10.38 4.26 -9.78
C ARG A 14 11.12 5.54 -9.48
N PHE A 15 12.18 5.48 -8.69
CA PHE A 15 12.92 6.66 -8.24
C PHE A 15 13.82 7.25 -9.34
N THR A 16 14.36 6.44 -10.24
CA THR A 16 15.03 6.95 -11.45
C THR A 16 14.07 7.78 -12.30
N ASN A 17 12.78 7.41 -12.35
CA ASN A 17 11.74 8.19 -13.06
C ASN A 17 11.09 9.26 -12.17
N LYS A 18 11.68 9.63 -11.05
CA LYS A 18 11.21 10.69 -10.12
C LYS A 18 9.75 10.52 -9.68
N ARG A 19 9.27 9.28 -9.54
CA ARG A 19 7.91 8.99 -9.07
C ARG A 19 7.89 8.86 -7.56
N LEU A 20 6.87 9.44 -6.92
CA LEU A 20 6.66 9.33 -5.48
C LEU A 20 6.42 7.87 -5.05
N ALA A 21 6.88 7.51 -3.87
CA ALA A 21 6.65 6.19 -3.28
C ALA A 21 5.15 5.93 -3.06
N THR A 22 4.68 4.74 -3.42
CA THR A 22 3.32 4.25 -3.09
C THR A 22 3.35 3.40 -1.84
N GLY A 23 2.19 2.97 -1.33
CA GLY A 23 2.12 2.03 -0.20
C GLY A 23 2.96 0.76 -0.42
N VAL A 24 2.91 0.17 -1.63
CA VAL A 24 3.75 -1.00 -1.99
C VAL A 24 5.25 -0.67 -1.93
N ASP A 25 5.64 0.54 -2.35
CA ASP A 25 7.04 0.95 -2.31
C ASP A 25 7.51 1.17 -0.87
N ARG A 26 6.66 1.75 0.00
CA ARG A 26 6.94 1.90 1.44
C ARG A 26 7.19 0.56 2.13
N VAL A 27 6.42 -0.47 1.78
CA VAL A 27 6.66 -1.84 2.25
C VAL A 27 8.03 -2.33 1.81
N SER A 28 8.37 -2.17 0.53
CA SER A 28 9.68 -2.60 0.01
C SER A 28 10.85 -1.87 0.70
N LEU A 29 10.68 -0.58 1.01
CA LEU A 29 11.66 0.20 1.78
C LEU A 29 11.83 -0.34 3.21
N ALA A 30 10.73 -0.70 3.89
CA ALA A 30 10.78 -1.28 5.22
C ALA A 30 11.55 -2.63 5.25
N TYR A 31 11.38 -3.46 4.22
CA TYR A 31 12.17 -4.69 4.08
C TYR A 31 13.66 -4.42 3.90
N ILE A 32 14.02 -3.36 3.17
CA ILE A 32 15.42 -2.94 3.04
C ILE A 32 15.96 -2.40 4.37
N GLN A 33 15.19 -1.60 5.10
CA GLN A 33 15.58 -1.09 6.41
C GLN A 33 15.84 -2.22 7.40
N HIS A 34 14.98 -3.24 7.40
CA HIS A 34 15.07 -4.35 8.35
C HIS A 34 16.20 -5.36 8.01
N TYR A 35 16.25 -5.80 6.76
CA TYR A 35 17.18 -6.87 6.35
C TYR A 35 18.46 -6.37 5.65
N GLY A 36 18.50 -5.10 5.23
CA GLY A 36 19.53 -4.57 4.32
C GLY A 36 20.95 -4.70 4.83
N GLY A 37 21.19 -4.74 6.15
CA GLY A 37 22.52 -4.91 6.72
C GLY A 37 23.21 -6.21 6.31
N ASP A 38 22.46 -7.30 6.18
CA ASP A 38 22.94 -8.62 5.78
C ASP A 38 22.40 -9.09 4.43
N ALA A 39 21.62 -8.24 3.76
CA ALA A 39 21.00 -8.57 2.48
C ALA A 39 21.89 -8.24 1.28
N ARG A 40 21.49 -8.82 0.14
CA ARG A 40 22.07 -8.48 -1.16
C ARG A 40 20.95 -8.05 -2.11
N ALA A 41 21.22 -6.97 -2.85
CA ALA A 41 20.27 -6.44 -3.81
C ALA A 41 20.20 -7.33 -5.05
N VAL A 42 18.99 -7.52 -5.56
CA VAL A 42 18.72 -8.12 -6.86
C VAL A 42 18.08 -7.05 -7.74
N TYR A 43 18.64 -6.86 -8.93
CA TYR A 43 18.10 -5.98 -9.94
C TYR A 43 17.93 -6.73 -11.26
N ARG A 44 16.84 -6.50 -11.95
CA ARG A 44 16.52 -7.12 -13.25
C ARG A 44 16.50 -6.04 -14.32
N HIS A 45 17.23 -6.31 -15.40
CA HIS A 45 17.23 -5.45 -16.58
C HIS A 45 17.15 -6.30 -17.82
N ASN A 46 16.19 -6.03 -18.70
CA ASN A 46 15.84 -6.86 -19.84
C ASN A 46 15.64 -8.32 -19.38
N ASN A 47 16.25 -9.28 -20.05
CA ASN A 47 16.20 -10.70 -19.66
C ASN A 47 17.32 -11.10 -18.68
N GLY A 48 18.13 -10.13 -18.22
CA GLY A 48 19.22 -10.35 -17.27
C GLY A 48 18.82 -10.09 -15.82
N LYS A 49 19.40 -10.89 -14.93
CA LYS A 49 19.28 -10.73 -13.48
C LYS A 49 20.67 -10.57 -12.88
N PHE A 50 20.79 -9.62 -11.97
CA PHE A 50 22.04 -9.28 -11.33
C PHE A 50 21.88 -9.34 -9.83
N VAL A 51 22.70 -10.16 -9.17
CA VAL A 51 22.81 -10.18 -7.72
C VAL A 51 24.08 -9.42 -7.37
N PHE A 52 23.93 -8.30 -6.68
CA PHE A 52 25.05 -7.44 -6.32
C PHE A 52 25.83 -8.03 -5.14
N ARG A 53 27.13 -7.69 -5.03
CA ARG A 53 27.90 -7.96 -3.83
C ARG A 53 27.39 -7.08 -2.68
N ARG A 54 27.78 -7.38 -1.45
CA ARG A 54 27.32 -6.62 -0.28
C ARG A 54 27.64 -5.12 -0.36
N THR A 55 28.83 -4.77 -0.87
CA THR A 55 29.25 -3.36 -1.02
C THR A 55 28.37 -2.58 -1.99
N GLU A 56 28.13 -3.13 -3.17
CA GLU A 56 27.24 -2.51 -4.17
C GLU A 56 25.77 -2.52 -3.70
N SER A 57 25.36 -3.60 -3.02
CA SER A 57 24.01 -3.69 -2.44
C SER A 57 23.77 -2.59 -1.44
N LYS A 58 24.74 -2.32 -0.54
CA LYS A 58 24.64 -1.22 0.41
C LYS A 58 24.45 0.12 -0.29
N VAL A 59 25.23 0.43 -1.32
CA VAL A 59 25.09 1.67 -2.09
C VAL A 59 23.70 1.78 -2.73
N LEU A 60 23.18 0.67 -3.27
CA LEU A 60 21.82 0.66 -3.87
C LEU A 60 20.74 0.82 -2.81
N PHE A 61 20.86 0.17 -1.67
CA PHE A 61 19.94 0.30 -0.55
C PHE A 61 19.93 1.73 0.01
N ASP A 62 21.11 2.31 0.25
CA ASP A 62 21.22 3.69 0.73
C ASP A 62 20.57 4.67 -0.27
N TRP A 63 20.76 4.45 -1.58
CA TRP A 63 20.15 5.26 -2.61
C TRP A 63 18.62 5.13 -2.64
N VAL A 64 18.06 3.91 -2.57
CA VAL A 64 16.59 3.74 -2.58
C VAL A 64 15.97 4.24 -1.27
N LEU A 65 16.65 4.11 -0.13
CA LEU A 65 16.18 4.63 1.16
C LEU A 65 16.17 6.17 1.19
N SER A 66 17.06 6.82 0.42
CA SER A 66 17.01 8.27 0.21
C SER A 66 15.94 8.70 -0.81
N LEU A 67 15.06 7.79 -1.25
CA LEU A 67 14.06 8.01 -2.30
C LEU A 67 14.66 8.54 -3.62
N GLY A 68 15.91 8.18 -3.88
CA GLY A 68 16.64 8.61 -5.07
C GLY A 68 17.10 10.07 -5.06
N GLN A 69 17.10 10.74 -3.92
CA GLN A 69 17.47 12.15 -3.80
C GLN A 69 18.97 12.41 -3.90
N HIS A 70 19.80 11.42 -3.62
CA HIS A 70 21.25 11.57 -3.56
C HIS A 70 21.96 10.76 -4.66
N GLY A 71 22.55 11.43 -5.62
CA GLY A 71 23.37 10.80 -6.65
C GLY A 71 22.57 10.01 -7.70
N SER A 72 23.26 9.10 -8.38
CA SER A 72 22.67 8.19 -9.38
C SER A 72 23.05 6.75 -9.09
N PRO A 73 22.13 5.78 -9.17
CA PRO A 73 22.43 4.37 -8.99
C PRO A 73 23.15 3.76 -10.20
N GLN A 74 23.16 4.46 -11.34
CA GLN A 74 23.61 3.93 -12.63
C GLN A 74 25.07 3.44 -12.61
N PRO A 75 26.07 4.19 -12.09
CA PRO A 75 27.45 3.69 -12.05
C PRO A 75 27.59 2.37 -11.26
N THR A 76 26.87 2.27 -10.15
CA THR A 76 26.85 1.05 -9.31
C THR A 76 26.16 -0.10 -10.02
N ILE A 77 25.06 0.19 -10.73
CA ILE A 77 24.35 -0.79 -11.55
C ILE A 77 25.27 -1.31 -12.66
N TYR A 78 25.92 -0.43 -13.44
CA TYR A 78 26.85 -0.84 -14.50
C TYR A 78 28.03 -1.65 -13.98
N LYS A 79 28.64 -1.22 -12.88
CA LYS A 79 29.71 -1.97 -12.23
C LYS A 79 29.24 -3.37 -11.78
N GLY A 80 28.06 -3.46 -11.18
CA GLY A 80 27.44 -4.71 -10.78
C GLY A 80 27.09 -5.61 -11.96
N LEU A 81 26.63 -5.05 -13.09
CA LEU A 81 26.36 -5.77 -14.33
C LEU A 81 27.62 -6.48 -14.87
N VAL A 82 28.77 -5.78 -14.82
CA VAL A 82 30.04 -6.30 -15.30
C VAL A 82 30.65 -7.31 -14.33
N MET A 83 30.58 -7.04 -13.02
CA MET A 83 31.25 -7.84 -11.99
C MET A 83 30.35 -8.84 -11.26
N GLY A 84 29.04 -8.60 -11.23
CA GLY A 84 28.07 -9.43 -10.49
C GLY A 84 27.65 -10.70 -11.20
N CYS A 85 27.76 -10.75 -12.54
CA CYS A 85 27.31 -11.89 -13.33
C CYS A 85 28.16 -13.15 -13.18
N LEU A 86 29.37 -13.05 -12.66
CA LEU A 86 30.35 -14.10 -12.90
C LEU A 86 30.51 -15.15 -11.79
N LEU A 87 30.05 -14.96 -10.54
CA LEU A 87 30.49 -15.88 -9.47
C LEU A 87 29.58 -15.97 -8.22
N GLN A 88 28.24 -15.89 -8.31
CA GLN A 88 27.51 -15.89 -7.04
C GLN A 88 26.56 -17.07 -6.89
N ASN A 89 26.96 -18.02 -6.06
CA ASN A 89 26.05 -19.05 -5.59
C ASN A 89 24.99 -18.43 -4.65
N VAL A 90 23.75 -18.38 -5.10
CA VAL A 90 22.59 -17.88 -4.33
C VAL A 90 21.61 -19.01 -4.00
N ALA A 91 21.98 -20.25 -4.30
CA ALA A 91 21.13 -21.41 -4.04
C ALA A 91 20.78 -21.51 -2.55
N GLY A 92 19.53 -21.83 -2.28
CA GLY A 92 18.99 -21.99 -0.92
C GLY A 92 18.71 -20.69 -0.18
N ARG A 93 19.10 -19.49 -0.70
CA ARG A 93 18.79 -18.21 -0.07
C ARG A 93 17.36 -17.80 -0.32
N PHE A 94 16.75 -17.15 0.68
CA PHE A 94 15.46 -16.49 0.50
C PHE A 94 15.62 -15.25 -0.36
N LEU A 95 14.67 -15.07 -1.29
CA LEU A 95 14.56 -13.87 -2.12
C LEU A 95 13.23 -13.19 -1.87
N PHE A 96 13.24 -12.01 -1.28
CA PHE A 96 12.06 -11.17 -1.15
C PHE A 96 11.76 -10.43 -2.45
N ASN A 97 10.55 -10.61 -2.97
CA ASN A 97 9.94 -9.76 -3.99
C ASN A 97 8.62 -9.22 -3.43
N THR A 98 8.69 -8.03 -2.86
CA THR A 98 7.57 -7.37 -2.19
C THR A 98 6.75 -6.48 -3.12
N GLY A 99 7.19 -6.28 -4.36
CA GLY A 99 6.58 -5.35 -5.32
C GLY A 99 5.86 -6.01 -6.50
N HIS A 100 5.68 -7.33 -6.52
CA HIS A 100 5.06 -8.14 -7.61
C HIS A 100 5.75 -8.02 -8.98
N THR A 101 6.84 -7.26 -9.10
CA THR A 101 7.45 -6.96 -10.39
C THR A 101 8.00 -8.20 -11.05
N GLY A 102 7.59 -8.48 -12.29
CA GLY A 102 8.08 -9.58 -13.12
C GLY A 102 7.36 -10.91 -12.89
N LEU A 103 6.51 -11.03 -11.88
CA LEU A 103 5.74 -12.25 -11.63
C LEU A 103 4.75 -12.59 -12.75
N GLU A 104 4.41 -11.62 -13.60
CA GLU A 104 3.62 -11.85 -14.82
C GLU A 104 4.37 -12.63 -15.91
N SER A 105 5.68 -12.86 -15.76
CA SER A 105 6.55 -13.51 -16.74
C SER A 105 6.95 -14.91 -16.29
N ASP A 106 6.61 -15.93 -17.07
CA ASP A 106 7.04 -17.32 -16.83
C ASP A 106 8.57 -17.45 -16.91
N GLY A 107 9.24 -16.63 -17.73
CA GLY A 107 10.70 -16.57 -17.80
C GLY A 107 11.35 -16.12 -16.48
N TYR A 108 10.68 -15.27 -15.70
CA TYR A 108 11.14 -14.91 -14.37
C TYR A 108 11.08 -16.11 -13.40
N VAL A 109 9.97 -16.84 -13.42
CA VAL A 109 9.79 -18.04 -12.58
C VAL A 109 10.80 -19.13 -12.94
N ALA A 110 11.00 -19.41 -14.22
CA ALA A 110 12.00 -20.38 -14.70
C ALA A 110 13.42 -19.98 -14.23
N MET A 111 13.72 -18.68 -14.27
CA MET A 111 15.00 -18.17 -13.79
C MET A 111 15.16 -18.38 -12.28
N LEU A 112 14.12 -18.10 -11.46
CA LEU A 112 14.19 -18.34 -10.00
C LEU A 112 14.48 -19.80 -9.68
N ALA A 113 13.81 -20.72 -10.37
CA ALA A 113 14.01 -22.16 -10.26
C ALA A 113 15.46 -22.56 -10.65
N SER A 114 15.98 -22.05 -11.77
CA SER A 114 17.34 -22.36 -12.23
C SER A 114 18.44 -21.93 -11.26
N GLN A 115 18.20 -20.85 -10.51
CA GLN A 115 19.11 -20.33 -9.49
C GLN A 115 18.92 -21.01 -8.13
N LYS A 116 17.95 -21.90 -7.99
CA LYS A 116 17.60 -22.61 -6.75
C LYS A 116 17.43 -21.67 -5.55
N VAL A 117 16.93 -20.45 -5.79
CA VAL A 117 16.56 -19.53 -4.72
C VAL A 117 15.22 -19.93 -4.11
N ARG A 118 14.94 -19.47 -2.91
CA ARG A 118 13.69 -19.71 -2.18
C ARG A 118 12.85 -18.42 -2.16
N PRO A 119 11.95 -18.18 -3.13
CA PRO A 119 11.23 -16.92 -3.23
C PRO A 119 10.21 -16.76 -2.10
N ILE A 120 10.21 -15.57 -1.49
CA ILE A 120 9.17 -15.08 -0.59
C ILE A 120 8.48 -13.92 -1.28
N PHE A 121 7.23 -14.10 -1.63
CA PHE A 121 6.44 -13.07 -2.28
C PHE A 121 5.49 -12.43 -1.28
N MET A 122 5.28 -11.13 -1.43
CA MET A 122 4.23 -10.44 -0.70
C MET A 122 3.03 -10.24 -1.62
N VAL A 123 1.85 -10.68 -1.17
CA VAL A 123 0.57 -10.44 -1.86
C VAL A 123 -0.16 -9.32 -1.14
N HIS A 124 -0.39 -8.21 -1.87
CA HIS A 124 -1.01 -7.00 -1.33
C HIS A 124 -2.52 -7.01 -1.43
N ASP A 125 -3.05 -7.55 -2.52
CA ASP A 125 -4.50 -7.67 -2.78
C ASP A 125 -4.77 -8.64 -3.93
N LEU A 126 -6.05 -8.92 -4.16
CA LEU A 126 -6.58 -9.65 -5.31
C LEU A 126 -7.56 -8.78 -6.11
N ILE A 127 -7.55 -7.47 -5.91
CA ILE A 127 -8.54 -6.54 -6.45
C ILE A 127 -8.75 -6.69 -7.95
N PRO A 128 -7.71 -6.81 -8.81
CA PRO A 128 -7.93 -6.98 -10.23
C PRO A 128 -8.73 -8.24 -10.63
N LEU A 129 -8.74 -9.27 -9.79
CA LEU A 129 -9.55 -10.48 -10.01
C LEU A 129 -10.95 -10.37 -9.42
N THR A 130 -11.06 -9.79 -8.23
CA THR A 130 -12.33 -9.72 -7.49
C THR A 130 -13.21 -8.53 -7.93
N HIS A 131 -12.59 -7.48 -8.43
CA HIS A 131 -13.24 -6.22 -8.84
C HIS A 131 -12.63 -5.67 -10.14
N PRO A 132 -12.64 -6.44 -11.24
CA PRO A 132 -12.01 -6.05 -12.51
C PRO A 132 -12.59 -4.74 -13.08
N GLN A 133 -13.85 -4.44 -12.78
CA GLN A 133 -14.53 -3.21 -13.21
C GLN A 133 -13.86 -1.92 -12.72
N PHE A 134 -13.07 -1.97 -11.65
CA PHE A 134 -12.33 -0.83 -11.13
C PHE A 134 -10.89 -0.75 -11.65
N CYS A 135 -10.46 -1.70 -12.47
CA CYS A 135 -9.10 -1.80 -12.94
C CYS A 135 -8.96 -1.41 -14.41
N ARG A 136 -7.73 -1.17 -14.85
CA ARG A 136 -7.45 -0.96 -16.27
C ARG A 136 -7.66 -2.26 -17.06
N VAL A 137 -8.07 -2.12 -18.31
CA VAL A 137 -8.19 -3.26 -19.21
C VAL A 137 -6.90 -4.08 -19.24
N GLY A 138 -7.01 -5.40 -19.10
CA GLY A 138 -5.89 -6.34 -19.10
C GLY A 138 -5.16 -6.52 -17.75
N GLU A 139 -5.47 -5.73 -16.72
CA GLU A 139 -4.87 -5.93 -15.39
C GLU A 139 -5.39 -7.20 -14.70
N GLU A 140 -6.62 -7.63 -14.95
CA GLU A 140 -7.17 -8.88 -14.44
C GLU A 140 -6.30 -10.06 -14.87
N GLU A 141 -6.12 -10.28 -16.18
CA GLU A 141 -5.34 -11.38 -16.71
C GLU A 141 -3.87 -11.32 -16.28
N LYS A 142 -3.30 -10.12 -16.28
CA LYS A 142 -1.93 -9.89 -15.82
C LYS A 142 -1.76 -10.23 -14.32
N HIS A 143 -2.73 -9.85 -13.49
CA HIS A 143 -2.70 -10.16 -12.06
C HIS A 143 -2.94 -11.63 -11.80
N PHE A 144 -3.83 -12.28 -12.56
CA PHE A 144 -4.02 -13.71 -12.51
C PHE A 144 -2.71 -14.47 -12.77
N ARG A 145 -1.97 -14.11 -13.83
CA ARG A 145 -0.65 -14.68 -14.10
C ARG A 145 0.34 -14.45 -12.98
N ARG A 146 0.34 -13.25 -12.37
CA ARG A 146 1.17 -12.94 -11.19
C ARG A 146 0.88 -13.87 -10.02
N LEU A 147 -0.40 -14.04 -9.66
CA LEU A 147 -0.79 -14.87 -8.52
C LEU A 147 -0.54 -16.34 -8.79
N ARG A 148 -0.85 -16.84 -10.03
CA ARG A 148 -0.50 -18.18 -10.43
C ARG A 148 1.00 -18.44 -10.26
N ASN A 149 1.83 -17.60 -10.83
CA ASN A 149 3.28 -17.74 -10.79
C ASN A 149 3.82 -17.56 -9.35
N CYS A 150 3.23 -16.67 -8.57
CA CYS A 150 3.51 -16.52 -7.15
C CYS A 150 3.28 -17.84 -6.40
N VAL A 151 2.07 -18.39 -6.47
CA VAL A 151 1.69 -19.61 -5.75
C VAL A 151 2.53 -20.80 -6.20
N GLN A 152 2.77 -20.96 -7.49
CA GLN A 152 3.50 -22.11 -8.04
C GLN A 152 5.00 -22.09 -7.79
N SER A 153 5.59 -20.92 -7.53
CA SER A 153 7.05 -20.80 -7.38
C SER A 153 7.49 -20.34 -5.98
N ALA A 154 6.59 -19.91 -5.12
CA ALA A 154 6.93 -19.42 -3.79
C ALA A 154 7.44 -20.54 -2.88
N ALA A 155 8.53 -20.27 -2.15
CA ALA A 155 8.85 -21.03 -0.96
C ALA A 155 7.89 -20.62 0.19
N GLY A 156 7.44 -19.38 0.22
CA GLY A 156 6.45 -18.87 1.15
C GLY A 156 5.81 -17.57 0.64
N VAL A 157 4.64 -17.24 1.19
CA VAL A 157 3.88 -16.02 0.86
C VAL A 157 3.61 -15.23 2.13
N VAL A 158 3.77 -13.92 2.06
CA VAL A 158 3.36 -12.97 3.09
C VAL A 158 2.15 -12.20 2.59
N CYS A 159 1.03 -12.22 3.32
CA CYS A 159 -0.13 -11.39 3.05
C CYS A 159 -0.20 -10.25 4.06
N ASN A 160 -0.62 -9.08 3.62
CA ASN A 160 -0.75 -7.91 4.48
C ASN A 160 -1.99 -7.94 5.38
N SER A 161 -2.93 -8.86 5.13
CA SER A 161 -4.17 -9.01 5.88
C SER A 161 -4.69 -10.45 5.81
N GLN A 162 -5.53 -10.86 6.77
CA GLN A 162 -6.23 -12.14 6.73
C GLN A 162 -7.21 -12.19 5.54
N ALA A 163 -7.85 -11.05 5.23
CA ALA A 163 -8.74 -10.94 4.08
C ALA A 163 -7.99 -11.28 2.76
N THR A 164 -6.77 -10.75 2.58
CA THR A 164 -5.93 -11.09 1.42
C THR A 164 -5.53 -12.57 1.42
N LEU A 165 -5.16 -13.14 2.58
CA LEU A 165 -4.83 -14.56 2.68
C LEU A 165 -6.02 -15.45 2.35
N ASN A 166 -7.21 -15.11 2.86
CA ASN A 166 -8.44 -15.85 2.59
C ASN A 166 -8.77 -15.81 1.09
N GLY A 167 -8.67 -14.63 0.46
CA GLY A 167 -8.87 -14.49 -0.99
C GLY A 167 -7.90 -15.34 -1.81
N LEU A 168 -6.60 -15.33 -1.44
CA LEU A 168 -5.59 -16.16 -2.11
C LEU A 168 -5.86 -17.65 -1.91
N THR A 169 -6.28 -18.06 -0.72
CA THR A 169 -6.64 -19.46 -0.41
C THR A 169 -7.83 -19.91 -1.25
N SER A 170 -8.86 -19.07 -1.37
CA SER A 170 -10.03 -19.35 -2.21
C SER A 170 -9.65 -19.48 -3.68
N LEU A 171 -8.81 -18.59 -4.20
CA LEU A 171 -8.29 -18.66 -5.56
C LEU A 171 -7.51 -19.95 -5.80
N CYS A 172 -6.66 -20.36 -4.84
CA CYS A 172 -5.93 -21.63 -4.94
C CYS A 172 -6.87 -22.83 -4.98
N ALA A 173 -7.92 -22.82 -4.17
CA ALA A 173 -8.91 -23.91 -4.15
C ALA A 173 -9.69 -23.99 -5.46
N GLU A 174 -10.12 -22.85 -6.02
CA GLU A 174 -10.84 -22.75 -7.29
C GLU A 174 -10.03 -23.32 -8.47
N HIS A 175 -8.73 -23.04 -8.49
CA HIS A 175 -7.84 -23.48 -9.57
C HIS A 175 -7.05 -24.75 -9.25
N HIS A 176 -7.35 -25.43 -8.14
CA HIS A 176 -6.64 -26.64 -7.70
C HIS A 176 -5.11 -26.41 -7.54
N TRP A 177 -4.68 -25.21 -7.16
CA TRP A 177 -3.29 -24.92 -6.87
C TRP A 177 -2.95 -25.29 -5.43
N GLN A 178 -1.76 -25.81 -5.23
CA GLN A 178 -1.26 -26.07 -3.88
C GLN A 178 -0.86 -24.74 -3.22
N MET A 179 -1.55 -24.37 -2.13
CA MET A 179 -1.21 -23.17 -1.38
C MET A 179 0.18 -23.30 -0.73
N PRO A 180 1.12 -22.39 -1.00
CA PRO A 180 2.41 -22.39 -0.32
C PRO A 180 2.25 -22.02 1.17
N PRO A 181 3.25 -22.32 2.02
CA PRO A 181 3.29 -21.79 3.37
C PRO A 181 3.09 -20.29 3.37
N ALA A 182 2.17 -19.80 4.20
CA ALA A 182 1.83 -18.39 4.21
C ALA A 182 1.75 -17.83 5.64
N SER A 183 2.00 -16.53 5.77
CA SER A 183 1.83 -15.79 7.01
C SER A 183 1.10 -14.47 6.74
N VAL A 184 0.31 -14.04 7.71
CA VAL A 184 -0.26 -12.68 7.71
C VAL A 184 0.65 -11.77 8.53
N ALA A 185 1.09 -10.68 7.94
CA ALA A 185 1.90 -9.67 8.59
C ALA A 185 1.31 -8.28 8.29
N LEU A 186 0.64 -7.69 9.28
CA LEU A 186 0.00 -6.38 9.13
C LEU A 186 1.04 -5.30 8.85
N LEU A 187 0.68 -4.34 8.00
CA LEU A 187 1.57 -3.23 7.65
C LEU A 187 1.61 -2.19 8.76
N ALA A 188 2.79 -1.70 9.06
CA ALA A 188 2.96 -0.57 9.95
C ALA A 188 2.89 0.77 9.19
N THR A 189 2.61 1.82 9.92
CA THR A 189 2.65 3.20 9.44
C THR A 189 3.78 3.94 10.13
N GLU A 190 4.67 4.55 9.34
CA GLU A 190 5.68 5.48 9.83
C GLU A 190 5.38 6.84 9.20
N LEU A 191 5.02 7.78 10.05
CA LEU A 191 4.68 9.13 9.64
C LEU A 191 5.68 10.11 10.26
N PRO A 192 6.05 11.17 9.55
CA PRO A 192 6.86 12.22 10.13
C PRO A 192 6.12 12.88 11.30
N PRO A 193 6.85 13.44 12.27
CA PRO A 193 6.23 14.22 13.32
C PRO A 193 5.53 15.46 12.73
N LEU A 194 4.50 15.95 13.43
CA LEU A 194 3.87 17.21 13.07
C LEU A 194 4.89 18.35 13.13
N THR A 195 5.07 19.03 12.01
CA THR A 195 6.04 20.12 11.88
C THR A 195 5.44 21.50 12.15
N SER A 196 4.11 21.63 12.13
CA SER A 196 3.39 22.89 12.37
C SER A 196 2.15 22.64 13.22
N SER A 197 1.95 23.47 14.23
CA SER A 197 0.74 23.45 15.07
C SER A 197 -0.44 24.22 14.44
N ALA A 198 -0.21 24.96 13.36
CA ALA A 198 -1.26 25.73 12.70
C ALA A 198 -1.94 24.91 11.60
N PRO A 199 -3.29 24.89 11.55
CA PRO A 199 -4.02 24.25 10.46
C PRO A 199 -3.77 24.97 9.13
N LEU A 200 -3.71 24.20 8.04
CA LEU A 200 -3.58 24.76 6.70
C LEU A 200 -4.89 25.39 6.17
N LEU A 201 -6.02 25.05 6.78
CA LEU A 201 -7.34 25.65 6.51
C LEU A 201 -7.99 26.12 7.81
N ALA A 202 -8.59 27.31 7.78
CA ALA A 202 -9.23 27.91 8.96
C ALA A 202 -10.66 27.38 9.25
N LEU A 203 -11.30 26.71 8.29
CA LEU A 203 -12.66 26.19 8.39
C LEU A 203 -12.69 24.70 8.70
N PRO A 204 -13.74 24.17 9.33
CA PRO A 204 -13.89 22.73 9.51
C PRO A 204 -13.80 22.00 8.18
N TYR A 205 -12.99 20.94 8.11
CA TYR A 205 -12.79 20.16 6.90
C TYR A 205 -12.60 18.68 7.19
N PHE A 206 -12.86 17.89 6.15
CA PHE A 206 -12.58 16.46 6.08
C PHE A 206 -11.46 16.22 5.10
N VAL A 207 -10.74 15.11 5.29
CA VAL A 207 -9.64 14.71 4.40
C VAL A 207 -9.97 13.38 3.74
N PHE A 208 -9.62 13.25 2.48
CA PHE A 208 -9.63 11.99 1.74
C PHE A 208 -8.27 11.77 1.08
N VAL A 209 -7.53 10.77 1.52
CA VAL A 209 -6.19 10.45 1.01
C VAL A 209 -6.25 9.25 0.10
N SER A 210 -6.15 9.45 -1.22
CA SER A 210 -6.13 8.35 -2.19
C SER A 210 -5.75 8.80 -3.58
N THR A 211 -5.28 7.88 -4.42
CA THR A 211 -5.29 8.07 -5.89
C THR A 211 -6.73 8.25 -6.36
N ILE A 212 -6.99 9.20 -7.27
CA ILE A 212 -8.31 9.39 -7.88
C ILE A 212 -8.53 8.26 -8.88
N GLU A 213 -9.33 7.28 -8.49
CA GLU A 213 -9.67 6.08 -9.26
C GLU A 213 -11.05 5.54 -8.85
N PRO A 214 -11.78 4.78 -9.70
CA PRO A 214 -13.17 4.40 -9.46
C PRO A 214 -13.41 3.70 -8.12
N ARG A 215 -12.57 2.76 -7.74
CA ARG A 215 -12.75 1.97 -6.49
C ARG A 215 -12.72 2.81 -5.22
N LYS A 216 -12.24 4.04 -5.29
CA LYS A 216 -12.14 4.97 -4.15
C LYS A 216 -13.40 5.80 -3.92
N ASN A 217 -14.34 5.75 -4.88
CA ASN A 217 -15.68 6.35 -4.76
C ASN A 217 -15.71 7.88 -4.55
N HIS A 218 -14.80 8.60 -5.22
CA HIS A 218 -14.73 10.06 -5.18
C HIS A 218 -16.06 10.72 -5.61
N LEU A 219 -16.74 10.15 -6.62
CA LEU A 219 -18.00 10.70 -7.14
C LEU A 219 -19.08 10.80 -6.07
N MET A 220 -19.22 9.78 -5.21
CA MET A 220 -20.16 9.81 -4.10
C MET A 220 -19.86 10.99 -3.16
N LEU A 221 -18.60 11.17 -2.77
CA LEU A 221 -18.24 12.29 -1.89
C LEU A 221 -18.53 13.64 -2.55
N LEU A 222 -18.21 13.83 -3.83
CA LEU A 222 -18.52 15.09 -4.53
C LEU A 222 -20.02 15.38 -4.57
N ARG A 223 -20.87 14.37 -4.82
CA ARG A 223 -22.33 14.50 -4.78
C ARG A 223 -22.84 14.84 -3.38
N ILE A 224 -22.26 14.22 -2.34
CA ILE A 224 -22.56 14.57 -0.95
C ILE A 224 -22.21 16.04 -0.69
N TRP A 225 -21.06 16.52 -1.18
CA TRP A 225 -20.66 17.91 -0.99
C TRP A 225 -21.57 18.89 -1.73
N GLU A 226 -22.05 18.59 -2.93
CA GLU A 226 -23.06 19.40 -3.60
C GLU A 226 -24.37 19.51 -2.76
N LYS A 227 -24.84 18.37 -2.21
CA LYS A 227 -26.01 18.36 -1.31
C LYS A 227 -25.76 19.20 -0.05
N LEU A 228 -24.59 19.07 0.58
CA LEU A 228 -24.23 19.82 1.77
C LEU A 228 -24.15 21.33 1.51
N VAL A 229 -23.60 21.74 0.37
CA VAL A 229 -23.53 23.16 -0.01
C VAL A 229 -24.90 23.72 -0.25
N LEU A 230 -25.80 22.99 -0.91
CA LEU A 230 -27.20 23.41 -1.11
C LEU A 230 -27.94 23.56 0.23
N GLN A 231 -27.70 22.73 1.21
CA GLN A 231 -28.35 22.72 2.51
C GLN A 231 -27.79 23.72 3.50
N LEU A 232 -26.47 23.90 3.51
CA LEU A 232 -25.74 24.64 4.55
C LEU A 232 -25.13 25.96 4.04
N GLY A 233 -25.08 26.15 2.72
CA GLY A 233 -24.49 27.34 2.11
C GLY A 233 -23.03 27.50 2.53
N ALA A 234 -22.67 28.68 3.03
CA ALA A 234 -21.32 29.02 3.47
C ALA A 234 -20.83 28.20 4.70
N LEU A 235 -21.74 27.58 5.44
CA LEU A 235 -21.43 26.73 6.61
C LEU A 235 -21.09 25.27 6.21
N ALA A 236 -21.17 24.92 4.94
CA ALA A 236 -20.76 23.59 4.47
C ALA A 236 -19.26 23.35 4.81
N PRO A 237 -18.92 22.16 5.36
CA PRO A 237 -17.53 21.81 5.64
C PRO A 237 -16.72 21.75 4.35
N ARG A 238 -15.40 21.86 4.47
CA ARG A 238 -14.50 21.71 3.32
C ARG A 238 -14.10 20.23 3.16
N LEU A 239 -13.78 19.84 1.91
CA LEU A 239 -13.18 18.55 1.60
C LEU A 239 -11.80 18.76 0.98
N VAL A 240 -10.80 18.11 1.54
CA VAL A 240 -9.44 18.08 1.00
C VAL A 240 -9.17 16.69 0.46
N MET A 241 -9.07 16.56 -0.85
CA MET A 241 -8.71 15.32 -1.55
C MET A 241 -7.22 15.34 -1.83
N ILE A 242 -6.46 14.50 -1.15
CA ILE A 242 -4.99 14.40 -1.28
C ILE A 242 -4.65 13.18 -2.11
N GLY A 243 -4.03 13.39 -3.29
CA GLY A 243 -3.57 12.30 -4.12
C GLY A 243 -3.39 12.68 -5.59
N GLN A 244 -2.94 11.70 -6.36
CA GLN A 244 -2.69 11.90 -7.80
C GLN A 244 -3.87 11.35 -8.61
N ARG A 245 -4.12 11.92 -9.79
CA ARG A 245 -5.04 11.38 -10.79
C ARG A 245 -4.50 10.05 -11.32
N GLY A 246 -5.29 8.98 -11.20
CA GLY A 246 -4.92 7.61 -11.53
C GLY A 246 -5.40 7.16 -12.91
N TRP A 247 -6.56 6.50 -12.96
CA TRP A 247 -7.22 6.05 -14.19
C TRP A 247 -8.73 6.14 -14.02
N HIS A 248 -9.46 6.31 -15.14
CA HIS A 248 -10.92 6.49 -15.16
C HIS A 248 -11.39 7.57 -14.16
N TYR A 249 -10.64 8.67 -14.10
CA TYR A 249 -10.91 9.81 -13.20
C TYR A 249 -11.69 10.92 -13.89
N GLU A 250 -11.99 10.79 -15.17
CA GLU A 250 -12.53 11.84 -16.04
C GLU A 250 -13.85 12.39 -15.50
N GLU A 251 -14.75 11.51 -15.03
CA GLU A 251 -16.05 11.93 -14.45
C GLU A 251 -15.87 12.69 -13.13
N VAL A 252 -14.92 12.26 -12.30
CA VAL A 252 -14.59 12.95 -11.04
C VAL A 252 -14.11 14.36 -11.30
N ILE A 253 -13.22 14.53 -12.28
CA ILE A 253 -12.68 15.84 -12.63
C ILE A 253 -13.72 16.69 -13.33
N ALA A 254 -14.53 16.13 -14.22
CA ALA A 254 -15.63 16.85 -14.87
C ALA A 254 -16.62 17.41 -13.83
N LEU A 255 -16.97 16.65 -12.80
CA LEU A 255 -17.83 17.12 -11.71
C LEU A 255 -17.11 18.17 -10.86
N LEU A 256 -15.87 17.94 -10.47
CA LEU A 256 -15.08 18.82 -9.61
C LEU A 256 -14.87 20.22 -10.26
N GLU A 257 -14.55 20.25 -11.56
CA GLU A 257 -14.27 21.47 -12.30
C GLU A 257 -15.56 22.13 -12.83
N GLY A 258 -16.59 21.34 -13.15
CA GLY A 258 -17.84 21.80 -13.74
C GLY A 258 -18.89 22.31 -12.75
N SER A 259 -18.85 21.85 -11.50
CA SER A 259 -19.87 22.23 -10.52
C SER A 259 -19.54 23.54 -9.79
N PRO A 260 -20.37 24.58 -9.93
CA PRO A 260 -20.17 25.84 -9.21
C PRO A 260 -20.31 25.65 -7.68
N LEU A 261 -21.03 24.63 -7.23
CA LEU A 261 -21.24 24.33 -5.81
C LEU A 261 -19.94 23.83 -5.12
N LEU A 262 -19.09 23.14 -5.85
CA LEU A 262 -17.83 22.58 -5.31
C LEU A 262 -16.71 23.59 -5.28
N LYS A 263 -16.81 24.67 -6.04
CA LYS A 263 -15.77 25.69 -6.14
C LYS A 263 -15.48 26.37 -4.80
N GLY A 264 -14.22 26.30 -4.33
CA GLY A 264 -13.80 26.86 -3.04
C GLY A 264 -14.30 26.09 -1.81
N VAL A 265 -14.92 24.91 -2.01
CA VAL A 265 -15.40 24.01 -0.94
C VAL A 265 -14.67 22.68 -1.00
N VAL A 266 -14.37 22.16 -2.18
CA VAL A 266 -13.58 20.95 -2.40
C VAL A 266 -12.22 21.33 -3.00
N PHE A 267 -11.16 20.80 -2.42
CA PHE A 267 -9.78 21.07 -2.83
C PHE A 267 -9.08 19.78 -3.25
N GLU A 268 -8.58 19.75 -4.48
CA GLU A 268 -7.66 18.70 -4.95
C GLU A 268 -6.22 19.13 -4.66
N VAL A 269 -5.50 18.30 -3.89
CA VAL A 269 -4.10 18.54 -3.51
C VAL A 269 -3.24 17.43 -4.10
N SER A 270 -2.53 17.74 -5.19
CA SER A 270 -1.54 16.84 -5.80
C SER A 270 -0.13 17.25 -5.35
N GLY A 271 0.76 16.27 -5.17
CA GLY A 271 2.16 16.55 -4.77
C GLY A 271 2.35 16.94 -3.31
N CYS A 272 1.36 16.69 -2.46
CA CYS A 272 1.43 16.88 -1.02
C CYS A 272 2.59 16.06 -0.42
N THR A 273 3.41 16.72 0.38
CA THR A 273 4.45 16.03 1.17
C THR A 273 3.83 15.25 2.33
N ASP A 274 4.55 14.26 2.86
CA ASP A 274 4.07 13.50 4.04
C ASP A 274 3.85 14.43 5.25
N ALA A 275 4.65 15.48 5.44
CA ALA A 275 4.48 16.45 6.51
C ALA A 275 3.21 17.32 6.35
N GLU A 276 2.91 17.75 5.12
CA GLU A 276 1.67 18.47 4.81
C GLU A 276 0.45 17.56 4.97
N MET A 277 0.54 16.29 4.52
CA MET A 277 -0.51 15.30 4.70
C MET A 277 -0.82 15.07 6.19
N VAL A 278 0.22 14.94 7.03
CA VAL A 278 0.06 14.84 8.48
C VAL A 278 -0.63 16.07 9.05
N ASN A 279 -0.25 17.28 8.60
CA ASN A 279 -0.90 18.52 9.05
C ASN A 279 -2.38 18.55 8.64
N TYR A 280 -2.72 18.25 7.38
CA TYR A 280 -4.12 18.16 6.94
C TYR A 280 -4.91 17.14 7.75
N LEU A 281 -4.38 15.95 8.00
CA LEU A 281 -5.06 14.91 8.77
C LEU A 281 -5.31 15.36 10.22
N GLN A 282 -4.29 15.81 10.94
CA GLN A 282 -4.41 16.12 12.37
C GLN A 282 -5.34 17.27 12.70
N HIS A 283 -5.55 18.20 11.76
CA HIS A 283 -6.48 19.32 11.95
C HIS A 283 -7.85 19.08 11.30
N SER A 284 -8.08 17.91 10.71
CA SER A 284 -9.38 17.56 10.10
C SER A 284 -10.41 17.11 11.14
N ARG A 285 -11.67 17.15 10.75
CA ARG A 285 -12.77 16.53 11.52
C ARG A 285 -12.66 15.01 11.51
N ALA A 286 -12.35 14.43 10.34
CA ALA A 286 -12.10 13.00 10.16
C ALA A 286 -11.44 12.74 8.80
N LEU A 287 -10.80 11.56 8.68
CA LEU A 287 -10.53 10.95 7.39
C LEU A 287 -11.82 10.32 6.87
N LEU A 288 -12.18 10.55 5.60
CA LEU A 288 -13.21 9.82 4.88
C LEU A 288 -12.56 8.76 4.00
N PHE A 289 -13.08 7.53 4.03
CA PHE A 289 -12.48 6.45 3.24
C PHE A 289 -13.54 5.50 2.65
N PRO A 290 -14.35 5.96 1.66
CA PRO A 290 -15.52 5.26 1.10
C PRO A 290 -15.14 4.26 0.01
N SER A 291 -14.01 3.55 0.15
CA SER A 291 -13.53 2.61 -0.86
C SER A 291 -14.44 1.41 -1.01
N PHE A 292 -14.68 0.96 -2.24
CA PHE A 292 -15.40 -0.29 -2.52
C PHE A 292 -14.61 -1.52 -2.10
N THR A 293 -13.31 -1.47 -2.21
CA THR A 293 -12.41 -2.57 -1.86
C THR A 293 -10.99 -2.09 -1.59
N GLU A 294 -10.28 -2.78 -0.69
CA GLU A 294 -8.90 -2.48 -0.30
C GLU A 294 -8.12 -3.77 0.00
N GLY A 295 -6.82 -3.73 -0.28
CA GLY A 295 -5.91 -4.78 0.19
C GLY A 295 -5.48 -4.58 1.64
N TYR A 296 -5.38 -3.31 2.09
CA TYR A 296 -5.03 -2.95 3.48
C TYR A 296 -5.73 -1.67 3.95
N GLY A 297 -5.48 -0.53 3.31
CA GLY A 297 -6.01 0.76 3.72
C GLY A 297 -5.03 1.57 4.57
N MET A 298 -3.81 1.75 4.06
CA MET A 298 -2.78 2.55 4.74
C MET A 298 -3.28 3.89 5.29
N PRO A 299 -4.07 4.71 4.53
CA PRO A 299 -4.56 5.99 5.05
C PRO A 299 -5.45 5.87 6.30
N VAL A 300 -6.22 4.79 6.43
CA VAL A 300 -7.01 4.51 7.64
C VAL A 300 -6.08 4.26 8.83
N ALA A 301 -5.07 3.41 8.67
CA ALA A 301 -4.09 3.12 9.71
C ALA A 301 -3.26 4.37 10.07
N GLU A 302 -2.93 5.21 9.10
CA GLU A 302 -2.23 6.49 9.26
C GLU A 302 -3.07 7.48 10.08
N ALA A 303 -4.33 7.68 9.72
CA ALA A 303 -5.24 8.57 10.46
C ALA A 303 -5.41 8.13 11.92
N LEU A 304 -5.67 6.83 12.16
CA LEU A 304 -5.80 6.30 13.51
C LEU A 304 -4.50 6.45 14.32
N THR A 305 -3.34 6.26 13.69
CA THR A 305 -2.03 6.48 14.34
C THR A 305 -1.82 7.94 14.75
N LEU A 306 -2.36 8.88 13.98
CA LEU A 306 -2.30 10.32 14.28
C LEU A 306 -3.39 10.78 15.28
N GLY A 307 -4.22 9.87 15.77
CA GLY A 307 -5.34 10.23 16.66
C GLY A 307 -6.51 10.89 15.93
N VAL A 308 -6.63 10.68 14.62
CA VAL A 308 -7.67 11.29 13.77
C VAL A 308 -8.83 10.32 13.61
N PRO A 309 -10.09 10.76 13.83
CA PRO A 309 -11.28 9.96 13.57
C PRO A 309 -11.37 9.52 12.12
N VAL A 310 -12.00 8.36 11.89
CA VAL A 310 -12.16 7.77 10.57
C VAL A 310 -13.62 7.38 10.32
N ILE A 311 -14.15 7.79 9.17
CA ILE A 311 -15.41 7.29 8.62
C ILE A 311 -15.04 6.48 7.38
N ALA A 312 -15.32 5.19 7.38
CA ALA A 312 -14.85 4.27 6.33
C ALA A 312 -15.94 3.32 5.88
N SER A 313 -15.77 2.76 4.69
CA SER A 313 -16.58 1.63 4.25
C SER A 313 -16.42 0.44 5.17
N ASN A 314 -17.47 -0.36 5.33
CA ASN A 314 -17.46 -1.56 6.15
C ASN A 314 -16.70 -2.71 5.46
N LEU A 315 -15.37 -2.61 5.39
CA LEU A 315 -14.53 -3.63 4.79
C LEU A 315 -13.86 -4.51 5.86
N PRO A 316 -13.84 -5.84 5.67
CA PRO A 316 -13.21 -6.77 6.63
C PRO A 316 -11.76 -6.40 6.94
N VAL A 317 -11.00 -5.97 5.96
CA VAL A 317 -9.58 -5.62 6.11
C VAL A 317 -9.36 -4.48 7.11
N PHE A 318 -10.29 -3.53 7.24
CA PHE A 318 -10.17 -2.44 8.21
C PHE A 318 -10.41 -2.94 9.63
N ARG A 319 -11.34 -3.87 9.82
CA ARG A 319 -11.63 -4.46 11.13
C ARG A 319 -10.46 -5.27 11.69
N GLU A 320 -9.58 -5.79 10.85
CA GLU A 320 -8.42 -6.57 11.27
C GLU A 320 -7.42 -5.73 12.08
N PHE A 321 -7.17 -4.49 11.72
CA PHE A 321 -6.21 -3.63 12.43
C PHE A 321 -6.86 -2.51 13.24
N ALA A 322 -8.08 -2.10 12.90
CA ALA A 322 -8.77 -0.99 13.53
C ALA A 322 -9.94 -1.41 14.44
N GLY A 323 -10.35 -2.70 14.41
CA GLY A 323 -11.48 -3.18 15.21
C GLY A 323 -12.75 -2.38 14.95
N GLU A 324 -13.42 -1.96 16.03
CA GLU A 324 -14.65 -1.16 15.99
C GLU A 324 -14.39 0.34 16.22
N ILE A 325 -13.15 0.80 15.99
CA ILE A 325 -12.80 2.21 16.23
C ILE A 325 -13.40 3.14 15.17
N PRO A 326 -13.26 2.90 13.83
CA PRO A 326 -13.91 3.71 12.81
C PRO A 326 -15.44 3.66 12.88
N GLU A 327 -16.08 4.71 12.37
CA GLU A 327 -17.48 4.60 11.95
C GLU A 327 -17.53 3.88 10.60
N TYR A 328 -18.19 2.72 10.58
CA TYR A 328 -18.33 1.92 9.36
C TYR A 328 -19.68 2.13 8.72
N ILE A 329 -19.68 2.49 7.45
CA ILE A 329 -20.89 2.77 6.68
C ILE A 329 -20.87 1.93 5.40
N ASP A 330 -22.01 1.44 4.97
CA ASP A 330 -22.14 0.79 3.67
C ASP A 330 -21.68 1.77 2.58
N VAL A 331 -20.84 1.30 1.67
CA VAL A 331 -20.25 2.13 0.60
C VAL A 331 -21.31 2.68 -0.37
N LEU A 332 -22.51 2.10 -0.41
CA LEU A 332 -23.62 2.52 -1.26
C LEU A 332 -24.66 3.40 -0.52
N ASP A 333 -24.58 3.51 0.81
CA ASP A 333 -25.54 4.28 1.61
C ASP A 333 -25.12 5.76 1.71
N GLU A 334 -25.33 6.50 0.61
CA GLU A 334 -24.99 7.92 0.52
C GLU A 334 -25.66 8.78 1.59
N ASP A 335 -26.87 8.41 2.02
CA ASP A 335 -27.62 9.16 3.04
C ASP A 335 -27.00 8.98 4.43
N ALA A 336 -26.56 7.76 4.78
CA ALA A 336 -25.82 7.51 6.02
C ALA A 336 -24.47 8.23 6.03
N TRP A 337 -23.74 8.24 4.90
CA TRP A 337 -22.50 9.04 4.75
C TRP A 337 -22.78 10.52 4.96
N THR A 338 -23.82 11.06 4.31
CA THR A 338 -24.22 12.47 4.44
C THR A 338 -24.57 12.83 5.88
N ALA A 339 -25.35 11.99 6.56
CA ALA A 339 -25.75 12.19 7.95
C ALA A 339 -24.54 12.20 8.89
N MET A 340 -23.61 11.24 8.73
CA MET A 340 -22.40 11.14 9.56
C MET A 340 -21.45 12.33 9.33
N ILE A 341 -21.25 12.77 8.09
CA ILE A 341 -20.44 13.94 7.76
C ILE A 341 -21.05 15.20 8.40
N ARG A 342 -22.38 15.36 8.35
CA ARG A 342 -23.08 16.49 9.02
C ARG A 342 -22.88 16.45 10.53
N ASP A 343 -23.03 15.30 11.17
CA ASP A 343 -22.82 15.17 12.62
C ASP A 343 -21.38 15.56 12.97
N TYR A 344 -20.38 15.06 12.25
CA TYR A 344 -18.95 15.36 12.51
C TYR A 344 -18.56 16.82 12.21
N THR A 345 -19.33 17.54 11.43
CA THR A 345 -19.10 18.97 11.15
C THR A 345 -19.31 19.82 12.38
N GLY A 346 -20.27 19.45 13.25
CA GLY A 346 -20.60 20.17 14.46
C GLY A 346 -19.50 20.10 15.53
N ASP A 347 -19.38 21.16 16.33
CA ASP A 347 -18.40 21.19 17.44
C ASP A 347 -18.75 20.20 18.56
N THR A 348 -20.03 19.87 18.70
CA THR A 348 -20.58 18.98 19.75
C THR A 348 -21.09 17.66 19.21
N SER A 349 -20.42 17.08 18.19
CA SER A 349 -20.81 15.78 17.62
C SER A 349 -20.66 14.64 18.66
N PRO A 350 -21.74 13.99 19.09
CA PRO A 350 -21.69 12.86 20.02
C PRO A 350 -20.99 11.66 19.40
N SER A 351 -21.23 11.37 18.12
CA SER A 351 -20.61 10.23 17.43
C SER A 351 -19.09 10.42 17.33
N ARG A 352 -18.64 11.63 16.98
CA ARG A 352 -17.20 11.95 16.95
C ARG A 352 -16.56 11.82 18.34
N GLN A 353 -17.21 12.32 19.39
CA GLN A 353 -16.72 12.19 20.76
C GLN A 353 -16.61 10.73 21.19
N ALA A 354 -17.62 9.91 20.89
CA ALA A 354 -17.60 8.46 21.16
C ALA A 354 -16.47 7.77 20.40
N GLN A 355 -16.23 8.12 19.14
CA GLN A 355 -15.11 7.59 18.38
C GLN A 355 -13.76 8.02 18.97
N MET A 356 -13.60 9.26 19.41
CA MET A 356 -12.37 9.75 20.07
C MET A 356 -12.04 8.94 21.33
N VAL A 357 -13.05 8.49 22.09
CA VAL A 357 -12.84 7.61 23.25
C VAL A 357 -12.36 6.22 22.79
N ARG A 358 -13.00 5.63 21.76
CA ARG A 358 -12.56 4.33 21.19
C ARG A 358 -11.14 4.41 20.62
N LEU A 359 -10.80 5.55 20.02
CA LEU A 359 -9.51 5.79 19.38
C LEU A 359 -8.33 5.74 20.38
N GLN A 360 -8.55 6.06 21.65
CA GLN A 360 -7.52 5.93 22.71
C GLN A 360 -7.07 4.48 22.90
N GLN A 361 -7.84 3.51 22.46
CA GLN A 361 -7.54 2.08 22.57
C GLN A 361 -6.81 1.55 21.33
N PHE A 362 -6.56 2.37 20.31
CA PHE A 362 -5.92 1.95 19.08
C PHE A 362 -4.50 1.44 19.32
N LYS A 363 -4.26 0.21 18.92
CA LYS A 363 -2.94 -0.42 18.95
C LYS A 363 -2.39 -0.44 17.53
N ARG A 364 -1.56 0.56 17.22
CA ARG A 364 -0.94 0.64 15.89
C ARG A 364 -0.13 -0.61 15.58
N PRO A 365 -0.28 -1.21 14.39
CA PRO A 365 0.65 -2.23 13.90
C PRO A 365 2.07 -1.66 13.78
N THR A 366 3.08 -2.46 14.12
CA THR A 366 4.49 -2.04 14.08
C THR A 366 5.28 -2.91 13.12
N TRP A 367 6.34 -2.34 12.51
CA TRP A 367 7.26 -3.13 11.69
C TRP A 367 7.94 -4.25 12.47
N GLN A 368 8.16 -4.07 13.77
CA GLN A 368 8.68 -5.14 14.63
C GLN A 368 7.75 -6.35 14.66
N GLN A 369 6.42 -6.12 14.81
CA GLN A 369 5.44 -7.20 14.77
C GLN A 369 5.36 -7.84 13.39
N HIS A 370 5.36 -7.01 12.32
CA HIS A 370 5.37 -7.48 10.94
C HIS A 370 6.54 -8.43 10.69
N PHE A 371 7.76 -8.00 10.99
CA PHE A 371 8.95 -8.82 10.74
C PHE A 371 9.05 -10.02 11.66
N ALA A 372 8.49 -9.98 12.88
CA ALA A 372 8.38 -11.16 13.73
C ALA A 372 7.54 -12.27 13.08
N GLU A 373 6.44 -11.93 12.38
CA GLU A 373 5.63 -12.92 11.63
C GLU A 373 6.37 -13.41 10.37
N VAL A 374 7.07 -12.54 9.67
CA VAL A 374 7.90 -12.92 8.52
C VAL A 374 9.03 -13.87 8.97
N ASP A 375 9.74 -13.56 10.04
CA ASP A 375 10.83 -14.39 10.55
C ASP A 375 10.34 -15.77 11.03
N LYS A 376 9.16 -15.85 11.66
CA LYS A 376 8.51 -17.14 11.99
C LYS A 376 8.27 -17.99 10.74
N LEU A 377 7.80 -17.37 9.65
CA LEU A 377 7.62 -18.06 8.37
C LEU A 377 8.97 -18.59 7.84
N LEU A 378 10.00 -17.76 7.82
CA LEU A 378 11.33 -18.16 7.36
C LEU A 378 11.90 -19.30 8.20
N ASP A 379 11.74 -19.26 9.52
CA ASP A 379 12.19 -20.32 10.43
C ASP A 379 11.43 -21.64 10.21
N ALA A 380 10.14 -21.56 9.96
CA ALA A 380 9.34 -22.73 9.63
C ALA A 380 9.76 -23.36 8.29
N LEU A 381 10.11 -22.53 7.32
CA LEU A 381 10.60 -22.98 6.02
C LEU A 381 12.00 -23.63 6.12
N ASP A 382 12.89 -23.13 6.97
CA ASP A 382 14.23 -23.75 7.15
C ASP A 382 14.19 -25.12 7.85
N ARG A 383 13.16 -25.34 8.70
CA ARG A 383 12.96 -26.65 9.36
C ARG A 383 12.37 -27.73 8.43
N ARG A 384 11.78 -27.33 7.29
CA ARG A 384 11.27 -28.30 6.31
C ARG A 384 12.44 -28.88 5.51
N PRO A 385 12.57 -30.21 5.37
CA PRO A 385 13.53 -30.77 4.45
C PRO A 385 13.30 -30.19 3.05
N GLN A 386 14.37 -29.80 2.38
CA GLN A 386 14.27 -29.34 1.00
C GLN A 386 13.67 -30.45 0.15
N LEU A 387 12.42 -30.31 -0.26
CA LEU A 387 11.84 -31.17 -1.29
C LEU A 387 12.73 -30.97 -2.52
N SER A 388 13.44 -32.03 -2.88
CA SER A 388 14.19 -32.08 -4.14
C SER A 388 13.17 -31.90 -5.27
N PHE A 389 13.18 -30.75 -5.93
CA PHE A 389 12.51 -30.59 -7.21
C PHE A 389 13.26 -31.49 -8.20
N THR A 390 12.72 -32.71 -8.41
CA THR A 390 13.11 -33.62 -9.49
C THR A 390 12.44 -33.15 -10.78
#